data_fdd6596ad015981f09766b8afa1177db
#
_entry.id   fdd6596ad015981f09766b8afa1177db
#
_cell.length_a   1.000
_cell.length_b   1.000
_cell.length_c   1.000
_cell.angle_alpha   90.00
_cell.angle_beta   90.00
_cell.angle_gamma   90.00
#
_symmetry.space_group_name_H-M   'P 1'
#
loop_
_entity.id
_entity.type
_entity.pdbx_description
1 polymer ?
#
loop_
_entity_poly.entity_id
_entity_poly.type
_entity_poly.pdbx_seq_one_letter_code
_entity_poly.pdbx_strand_id
1 'polypeptide(L)'
;IFIKKNKTKKLLIFEIPLLIESKLMKNYDKIIFVNSNKRLRLKRYIKRGKDKRIFNILDKRQLSPVKKNKFCDYIINNNYSLKKLKKNVKFIKTKIWMKLF
;
A
#
# COMPACT_ATOMS: atom_id res chain seq x y z
N ILE A 1 0.59 3.18 -1.51
CA ILE A 1 1.12 4.26 -0.64
C ILE A 1 2.62 4.25 -0.74
N PHE A 2 3.20 5.39 -1.00
CA PHE A 2 4.64 5.56 -0.94
C PHE A 2 5.00 6.92 -0.36
N ILE A 3 6.25 7.03 0.09
CA ILE A 3 6.74 8.19 0.83
C ILE A 3 7.92 8.77 0.07
N LYS A 4 7.86 10.09 -0.18
CA LYS A 4 8.94 10.83 -0.82
C LYS A 4 9.49 11.88 0.16
N LYS A 5 10.80 11.92 0.31
CA LYS A 5 11.47 12.95 1.08
C LYS A 5 11.55 14.23 0.25
N ASN A 6 11.16 15.35 0.82
CA ASN A 6 11.29 16.64 0.15
C ASN A 6 12.48 17.43 0.71
N LYS A 7 12.80 18.58 0.06
CA LYS A 7 13.93 19.43 0.43
C LYS A 7 13.81 20.05 1.82
N THR A 8 12.61 20.13 2.39
CA THR A 8 12.37 20.69 3.74
C THR A 8 12.37 19.63 4.83
N LYS A 9 12.79 18.42 4.52
CA LYS A 9 12.84 17.28 5.43
C LYS A 9 11.47 16.87 5.99
N LYS A 10 10.40 17.16 5.26
CA LYS A 10 9.07 16.65 5.56
C LYS A 10 8.82 15.33 4.81
N LEU A 11 7.94 14.51 5.34
CA LEU A 11 7.47 13.32 4.63
C LEU A 11 6.28 13.70 3.76
N LEU A 12 6.35 13.32 2.49
CA LEU A 12 5.23 13.42 1.56
C LEU A 12 4.76 12.01 1.25
N ILE A 13 3.47 11.77 1.43
CA ILE A 13 2.87 10.46 1.21
C ILE A 13 1.91 10.55 0.02
N PHE A 14 2.12 9.66 -0.95
CA PHE A 14 1.26 9.55 -2.12
C PHE A 14 0.62 8.17 -2.14
N GLU A 15 -0.70 8.13 -2.32
CA GLU A 15 -1.42 6.89 -2.55
C GLU A 15 -1.61 6.71 -4.04
N ILE A 16 -0.93 5.74 -4.62
CA ILE A 16 -1.00 5.50 -6.07
C ILE A 16 -1.38 4.06 -6.34
N PRO A 17 -2.57 3.83 -6.91
CA PRO A 17 -2.94 2.50 -7.37
C PRO A 17 -2.05 2.09 -8.53
N LEU A 18 -1.77 0.79 -8.61
CA LEU A 18 -0.98 0.20 -9.69
C LEU A 18 0.41 0.84 -9.87
N LEU A 19 1.04 1.30 -8.78
CA LEU A 19 2.34 1.93 -8.83
C LEU A 19 3.41 1.01 -9.45
N ILE A 20 3.49 -0.22 -8.95
CA ILE A 20 4.50 -1.20 -9.39
C ILE A 20 4.19 -1.63 -10.83
N GLU A 21 2.92 -1.87 -11.12
CA GLU A 21 2.46 -2.29 -12.43
C GLU A 21 2.73 -1.22 -13.51
N SER A 22 2.67 0.06 -13.15
CA SER A 22 2.94 1.17 -14.06
C SER A 22 4.41 1.58 -14.13
N LYS A 23 5.29 0.90 -13.40
CA LYS A 23 6.75 1.13 -13.40
C LYS A 23 7.17 2.54 -12.97
N LEU A 24 6.39 3.18 -12.10
CA LEU A 24 6.67 4.52 -11.58
C LEU A 24 7.46 4.53 -10.27
N MET A 25 7.95 3.39 -9.84
CA MET A 25 8.64 3.22 -8.55
C MET A 25 9.86 4.11 -8.37
N LYS A 26 10.55 4.40 -9.45
CA LYS A 26 11.80 5.19 -9.44
C LYS A 26 11.61 6.61 -8.93
N ASN A 27 10.38 7.11 -8.97
CA ASN A 27 10.07 8.49 -8.58
C ASN A 27 9.93 8.67 -7.06
N TYR A 28 10.07 7.59 -6.29
CA TYR A 28 9.76 7.60 -4.86
C TYR A 28 10.87 6.98 -4.04
N ASP A 29 11.12 7.56 -2.86
CA ASP A 29 12.22 7.13 -1.99
C ASP A 29 11.93 5.82 -1.29
N LYS A 30 10.68 5.62 -0.86
CA LYS A 30 10.23 4.41 -0.19
C LYS A 30 8.86 3.99 -0.69
N ILE A 31 8.64 2.70 -0.76
CA ILE A 31 7.39 2.12 -1.21
C ILE A 31 6.83 1.24 -0.09
N ILE A 32 5.57 1.50 0.26
CA ILE A 32 4.83 0.70 1.22
C ILE A 32 3.69 0.02 0.50
N PHE A 33 3.64 -1.29 0.60
CA PHE A 33 2.52 -2.08 0.09
C PHE A 33 1.54 -2.38 1.23
N VAL A 34 0.31 -1.89 1.08
CA VAL A 34 -0.77 -2.23 2.00
C VAL A 34 -1.51 -3.42 1.42
N ASN A 35 -1.33 -4.57 2.04
CA ASN A 35 -1.91 -5.83 1.59
C ASN A 35 -3.10 -6.22 2.48
N SER A 36 -4.11 -6.82 1.87
CA SER A 36 -5.13 -7.57 2.59
C SER A 36 -5.54 -8.76 1.74
N ASN A 37 -6.04 -9.82 2.37
CA ASN A 37 -6.42 -11.01 1.61
C ASN A 37 -7.61 -10.69 0.67
N LYS A 38 -7.69 -11.42 -0.43
CA LYS A 38 -8.68 -11.18 -1.48
C LYS A 38 -10.12 -11.24 -0.95
N ARG A 39 -10.41 -12.17 -0.06
CA ARG A 39 -11.75 -12.33 0.51
C ARG A 39 -12.20 -11.08 1.27
N LEU A 40 -11.32 -10.50 2.08
CA LEU A 40 -11.62 -9.27 2.81
C LEU A 40 -11.76 -8.08 1.88
N ARG A 41 -10.90 -7.97 0.87
CA ARG A 41 -10.97 -6.89 -0.12
C ARG A 41 -12.30 -6.92 -0.88
N LEU A 42 -12.72 -8.09 -1.30
CA LEU A 42 -14.00 -8.28 -1.98
C LEU A 42 -15.17 -7.91 -1.06
N LYS A 43 -15.16 -8.39 0.19
CA LYS A 43 -16.20 -8.08 1.16
C LYS A 43 -16.32 -6.57 1.40
N ARG A 44 -15.21 -5.88 1.55
CA ARG A 44 -15.18 -4.42 1.75
C ARG A 44 -15.67 -3.67 0.52
N TYR A 45 -15.34 -4.16 -0.66
CA TYR A 45 -15.75 -3.58 -1.93
C TYR A 45 -17.27 -3.69 -2.13
N ILE A 46 -17.83 -4.85 -1.87
CA ILE A 46 -19.29 -5.08 -1.94
C ILE A 46 -20.02 -4.23 -0.90
N LYS A 47 -19.50 -4.12 0.32
CA LYS A 47 -20.08 -3.31 1.39
C LYS A 47 -20.19 -1.82 0.99
N ARG A 48 -19.29 -1.35 0.15
CA ARG A 48 -19.34 0.02 -0.40
C ARG A 48 -20.31 0.16 -1.57
N GLY A 49 -21.13 -0.84 -1.85
CA GLY A 49 -22.12 -0.82 -2.92
C GLY A 49 -21.58 -1.08 -4.32
N LYS A 50 -20.40 -1.66 -4.43
CA LYS A 50 -19.75 -1.90 -5.72
C LYS A 50 -19.93 -3.34 -6.23
N ASP A 51 -19.78 -3.53 -7.54
CA ASP A 51 -20.06 -4.79 -8.23
C ASP A 51 -18.88 -5.76 -8.14
N LYS A 52 -19.17 -7.02 -7.76
CA LYS A 52 -18.18 -8.11 -7.70
C LYS A 52 -17.49 -8.36 -9.04
N ARG A 53 -18.19 -8.22 -10.15
CA ARG A 53 -17.62 -8.46 -11.49
C ARG A 53 -16.52 -7.44 -11.80
N ILE A 54 -16.73 -6.19 -11.44
CA ILE A 54 -15.73 -5.13 -11.61
C ILE A 54 -14.54 -5.39 -10.70
N PHE A 55 -14.76 -5.82 -9.47
CA PHE A 55 -13.67 -6.21 -8.56
C PHE A 55 -12.75 -7.26 -9.19
N ASN A 56 -13.32 -8.33 -9.76
CA ASN A 56 -12.55 -9.40 -10.37
C ASN A 56 -11.73 -8.91 -11.57
N ILE A 57 -12.28 -8.01 -12.38
CA ILE A 57 -11.56 -7.42 -13.51
C ILE A 57 -10.37 -6.58 -13.02
N LEU A 58 -10.57 -5.73 -12.03
CA LEU A 58 -9.51 -4.88 -11.48
C LEU A 58 -8.43 -5.69 -10.77
N ASP A 59 -8.83 -6.74 -10.03
CA ASP A 59 -7.89 -7.60 -9.32
C ASP A 59 -6.93 -8.33 -10.27
N LYS A 60 -7.42 -8.77 -11.41
CA LYS A 60 -6.61 -9.44 -12.43
C LYS A 60 -5.54 -8.53 -13.05
N ARG A 61 -5.73 -7.22 -13.03
CA ARG A 61 -4.76 -6.25 -13.54
C ARG A 61 -3.58 -6.01 -12.60
N GLN A 62 -3.72 -6.40 -11.35
CA GLN A 62 -2.68 -6.20 -10.36
C GLN A 62 -1.70 -7.38 -10.34
N LEU A 63 -0.44 -7.08 -10.08
CA LEU A 63 0.55 -8.11 -9.79
C LEU A 63 0.15 -8.84 -8.50
N SER A 64 0.53 -10.12 -8.42
CA SER A 64 0.30 -10.89 -7.20
C SER A 64 1.03 -10.26 -6.01
N PRO A 65 0.52 -10.44 -4.77
CA PRO A 65 1.23 -9.95 -3.57
C PRO A 65 2.66 -10.42 -3.48
N VAL A 66 2.93 -11.67 -3.86
CA VAL A 66 4.30 -12.23 -3.85
C VAL A 66 5.23 -11.44 -4.76
N LYS A 67 4.76 -11.06 -5.95
CA LYS A 67 5.55 -10.25 -6.89
C LYS A 67 5.71 -8.81 -6.39
N LYS A 68 4.66 -8.22 -5.83
CA LYS A 68 4.73 -6.86 -5.28
C LYS A 68 5.70 -6.75 -4.11
N ASN A 69 5.76 -7.76 -3.26
CA ASN A 69 6.64 -7.78 -2.09
C ASN A 69 8.12 -7.56 -2.46
N LYS A 70 8.52 -8.01 -3.64
CA LYS A 70 9.91 -7.86 -4.11
C LYS A 70 10.31 -6.40 -4.38
N PHE A 71 9.33 -5.53 -4.62
CA PHE A 71 9.56 -4.13 -4.99
C PHE A 71 9.26 -3.14 -3.86
N CYS A 72 8.83 -3.63 -2.71
CA CYS A 72 8.39 -2.77 -1.61
C CYS A 72 9.40 -2.78 -0.47
N ASP A 73 9.58 -1.61 0.14
CA ASP A 73 10.44 -1.48 1.31
C ASP A 73 9.76 -1.97 2.58
N TYR A 74 8.44 -1.78 2.67
CA TYR A 74 7.64 -2.20 3.80
C TYR A 74 6.31 -2.77 3.34
N ILE A 75 5.77 -3.69 4.14
CA ILE A 75 4.47 -4.32 3.89
C ILE A 75 3.62 -4.15 5.13
N ILE A 76 2.39 -3.66 4.93
CA ILE A 76 1.37 -3.59 5.97
C ILE A 76 0.27 -4.56 5.61
N ASN A 77 0.02 -5.53 6.48
CA ASN A 77 -1.09 -6.47 6.31
C ASN A 77 -2.34 -5.92 7.00
N ASN A 78 -3.28 -5.45 6.18
CA ASN A 78 -4.53 -4.86 6.66
C ASN A 78 -5.65 -5.90 6.70
N ASN A 79 -5.40 -7.00 7.43
CA ASN A 79 -6.36 -8.11 7.57
C ASN A 79 -7.11 -8.08 8.90
N TYR A 80 -6.84 -7.10 9.75
CA TYR A 80 -7.32 -7.04 11.11
C TYR A 80 -8.08 -5.75 11.40
N SER A 81 -8.11 -5.32 12.66
CA SER A 81 -8.83 -4.13 13.08
C SER A 81 -8.14 -2.83 12.64
N LEU A 82 -8.91 -1.75 12.62
CA LEU A 82 -8.38 -0.41 12.38
C LEU A 82 -7.31 -0.02 13.41
N LYS A 83 -7.49 -0.42 14.66
CA LYS A 83 -6.52 -0.18 15.74
C LYS A 83 -5.16 -0.80 15.40
N LYS A 84 -5.15 -2.05 14.91
CA LYS A 84 -3.92 -2.74 14.52
C LYS A 84 -3.29 -2.10 13.28
N LEU A 85 -4.09 -1.69 12.33
CA LEU A 85 -3.61 -0.96 11.15
C LEU A 85 -2.89 0.32 11.56
N LYS A 86 -3.49 1.13 12.42
CA LYS A 86 -2.89 2.38 12.93
C LYS A 86 -1.56 2.12 13.64
N LYS A 87 -1.49 1.07 14.43
CA LYS A 87 -0.26 0.66 15.14
C LYS A 87 0.85 0.31 14.15
N ASN A 88 0.54 -0.46 13.11
CA ASN A 88 1.50 -0.86 12.09
C ASN A 88 1.99 0.34 11.27
N VAL A 89 1.10 1.25 10.91
CA VAL A 89 1.44 2.48 10.19
C VAL A 89 2.40 3.33 11.02
N LYS A 90 2.10 3.53 12.30
CA LYS A 90 2.94 4.30 13.22
C LYS A 90 4.34 3.69 13.35
N PHE A 91 4.43 2.37 13.45
CA PHE A 91 5.71 1.66 13.55
C PHE A 91 6.56 1.89 12.29
N ILE A 92 5.98 1.76 11.11
CA ILE A 92 6.69 1.95 9.85
C ILE A 92 7.09 3.41 9.67
N LYS A 93 6.23 4.35 10.01
CA LYS A 93 6.52 5.78 9.96
C LYS A 93 7.76 6.11 10.81
N THR A 94 7.85 5.56 12.01
CA THR A 94 8.99 5.77 12.90
C THR A 94 10.28 5.22 12.27
N LYS A 95 10.24 4.01 11.70
CA LYS A 95 11.40 3.41 11.04
C LYS A 95 11.89 4.23 9.85
N ILE A 96 11.00 4.70 9.02
CA ILE A 96 11.35 5.52 7.87
C ILE A 96 11.97 6.83 8.32
N TRP A 97 11.38 7.48 9.31
CA TRP A 97 11.90 8.73 9.86
C TRP A 97 13.32 8.58 10.37
N MET A 98 13.59 7.53 11.13
CA MET A 98 14.92 7.27 11.68
C MET A 98 15.97 7.02 10.61
N LYS A 99 15.61 6.44 9.47
CA LYS A 99 16.54 6.17 8.37
C LYS A 99 16.79 7.38 7.48
N LEU A 100 15.81 8.27 7.33
CA LEU A 100 15.89 9.42 6.44
C LEU A 100 16.42 10.67 7.13
N PHE A 101 16.29 10.74 8.41
CA PHE A 101 16.65 11.90 9.23
C PHE A 101 17.47 11.50 10.44
#